data_be27f94567eddd07388b8c8795f84f72
#
_entry.id   be27f94567eddd07388b8c8795f84f72
#
_cell.length_a   1.000
_cell.length_b   1.000
_cell.length_c   1.000
_cell.angle_alpha   90.00
_cell.angle_beta   90.00
_cell.angle_gamma   90.00
#
_symmetry.space_group_name_H-M   'P 1'
#
loop_
_entity.id
_entity.type
_entity.pdbx_description
1 polymer ?
#
loop_
_entity_poly.entity_id
_entity_poly.type
_entity_poly.pdbx_seq_one_letter_code
_entity_poly.pdbx_strand_id
1 'polypeptide(L)'
;MIGESAPNFTLKNTSKEDVSLADYAGKTVILAFYPGAFTGVCDTEMCSFQDNLSKLNESNSDVIGISVDSPWANAEFASKYNLKFELLSDIDREVVEAYDAKFVGLGGIEGYESANRVVVVIDKEGIVRHRWVAENPGVEPDYDEIVSFAQSLSLSLIHI
;
A
#
# COMPACT_ATOMS: atom_id res chain seq x y z
N MET A 1 10.31 11.17 7.09
CA MET A 1 10.02 9.74 6.88
C MET A 1 11.00 9.06 5.92
N ILE A 2 11.33 9.66 4.81
CA ILE A 2 12.35 9.10 3.91
C ILE A 2 13.71 9.02 4.63
N GLY A 3 14.36 7.85 4.56
CA GLY A 3 15.61 7.58 5.27
C GLY A 3 15.43 7.03 6.68
N GLU A 4 14.22 7.00 7.18
CA GLU A 4 13.90 6.46 8.52
C GLU A 4 13.36 5.04 8.42
N SER A 5 13.42 4.30 9.52
CA SER A 5 12.80 3.00 9.62
C SER A 5 11.28 3.13 9.45
N ALA A 6 10.70 2.30 8.60
CA ALA A 6 9.26 2.28 8.41
C ALA A 6 8.58 1.77 9.69
N PRO A 7 7.52 2.45 10.18
CA PRO A 7 6.77 1.94 11.33
C PRO A 7 6.25 0.53 11.08
N ASN A 8 6.55 -0.40 11.99
CA ASN A 8 6.03 -1.75 11.90
C ASN A 8 4.53 -1.76 12.22
N PHE A 9 3.83 -2.76 11.72
CA PHE A 9 2.40 -2.93 11.98
C PHE A 9 2.04 -4.41 11.88
N THR A 10 0.88 -4.74 12.45
CA THR A 10 0.24 -6.05 12.28
C THR A 10 -1.25 -5.80 12.06
N LEU A 11 -1.74 -6.20 10.90
CA LEU A 11 -3.12 -5.99 10.50
C LEU A 11 -3.71 -7.29 9.94
N LYS A 12 -5.04 -7.37 9.93
CA LYS A 12 -5.75 -8.53 9.36
C LYS A 12 -5.85 -8.42 7.85
N ASN A 13 -5.59 -9.51 7.16
CA ASN A 13 -5.81 -9.61 5.71
C ASN A 13 -7.23 -10.07 5.40
N THR A 14 -7.52 -10.35 4.12
CA THR A 14 -8.85 -10.77 3.67
C THR A 14 -9.29 -12.12 4.22
N SER A 15 -8.35 -12.94 4.69
CA SER A 15 -8.64 -14.23 5.35
C SER A 15 -8.66 -14.10 6.87
N LYS A 16 -8.58 -12.88 7.40
CA LYS A 16 -8.56 -12.57 8.84
C LYS A 16 -7.33 -13.13 9.56
N GLU A 17 -6.24 -13.28 8.82
CA GLU A 17 -4.95 -13.68 9.36
C GLU A 17 -4.09 -12.45 9.63
N ASP A 18 -3.21 -12.52 10.61
CA ASP A 18 -2.29 -11.43 10.93
C ASP A 18 -1.17 -11.33 9.90
N VAL A 19 -0.96 -10.14 9.36
CA VAL A 19 0.15 -9.83 8.45
C VAL A 19 0.91 -8.64 9.02
N SER A 20 2.22 -8.78 9.16
CA SER A 20 3.09 -7.73 9.69
C SER A 20 4.07 -7.26 8.63
N LEU A 21 4.47 -6.01 8.71
CA LEU A 21 5.52 -5.49 7.83
C LEU A 21 6.81 -6.32 8.02
N ALA A 22 7.10 -6.75 9.24
CA ALA A 22 8.27 -7.58 9.55
C ALA A 22 8.30 -8.90 8.76
N ASP A 23 7.15 -9.41 8.32
CA ASP A 23 7.06 -10.62 7.50
C ASP A 23 7.71 -10.45 6.12
N TYR A 24 7.92 -9.20 5.72
CA TYR A 24 8.50 -8.84 4.42
C TYR A 24 9.97 -8.42 4.51
N ALA A 25 10.61 -8.66 5.65
CA ALA A 25 12.04 -8.38 5.80
C ALA A 25 12.84 -9.10 4.70
N GLY A 26 13.75 -8.39 4.06
CA GLY A 26 14.51 -8.92 2.93
C GLY A 26 13.88 -8.70 1.57
N LYS A 27 12.69 -8.07 1.53
CA LYS A 27 12.00 -7.69 0.28
C LYS A 27 11.79 -6.20 0.23
N THR A 28 11.72 -5.66 -0.99
CA THR A 28 11.23 -4.30 -1.21
C THR A 28 9.72 -4.35 -1.17
N VAL A 29 9.09 -3.44 -0.44
CA VAL A 29 7.64 -3.41 -0.27
C VAL A 29 7.08 -2.07 -0.74
N ILE A 30 6.03 -2.12 -1.54
CA ILE A 30 5.23 -0.96 -1.90
C ILE A 30 3.99 -1.00 -1.02
N LEU A 31 3.85 -0.04 -0.10
CA LEU A 31 2.62 0.14 0.68
C LEU A 31 1.72 1.10 -0.09
N ALA A 32 0.55 0.62 -0.49
CA ALA A 32 -0.42 1.43 -1.21
C ALA A 32 -1.62 1.67 -0.29
N PHE A 33 -1.64 2.83 0.37
CA PHE A 33 -2.80 3.27 1.14
C PHE A 33 -3.87 3.75 0.17
N TYR A 34 -5.11 3.33 0.37
CA TYR A 34 -6.22 3.75 -0.48
C TYR A 34 -7.44 4.10 0.38
N PRO A 35 -8.27 5.07 -0.09
CA PRO A 35 -9.39 5.57 0.72
C PRO A 35 -10.47 4.55 1.01
N GLY A 36 -10.73 3.63 0.08
CA GLY A 36 -11.73 2.60 0.28
C GLY A 36 -11.97 1.75 -0.96
N ALA A 37 -12.34 0.49 -0.75
CA ALA A 37 -12.72 -0.41 -1.82
C ALA A 37 -13.95 0.12 -2.57
N PHE A 38 -14.01 -0.11 -3.87
CA PHE A 38 -15.13 0.28 -4.72
C PHE A 38 -15.35 1.78 -4.85
N THR A 39 -14.30 2.60 -4.70
CA THR A 39 -14.40 4.06 -4.83
C THR A 39 -13.84 4.60 -6.15
N GLY A 40 -13.81 3.80 -7.21
CA GLY A 40 -13.44 4.22 -8.55
C GLY A 40 -11.94 4.31 -8.77
N VAL A 41 -11.29 5.40 -8.35
CA VAL A 41 -9.84 5.60 -8.51
C VAL A 41 -9.06 4.52 -7.78
N CYS A 42 -9.54 4.04 -6.63
CA CYS A 42 -8.90 2.93 -5.90
C CYS A 42 -8.90 1.65 -6.72
N ASP A 43 -9.98 1.39 -7.44
CA ASP A 43 -10.10 0.21 -8.30
C ASP A 43 -9.02 0.25 -9.38
N THR A 44 -8.82 1.42 -10.02
CA THR A 44 -7.77 1.62 -11.04
C THR A 44 -6.37 1.45 -10.45
N GLU A 45 -6.11 2.02 -9.28
CA GLU A 45 -4.82 1.93 -8.61
C GLU A 45 -4.46 0.48 -8.30
N MET A 46 -5.38 -0.25 -7.67
CA MET A 46 -5.11 -1.64 -7.29
C MET A 46 -4.93 -2.54 -8.52
N CYS A 47 -5.70 -2.31 -9.57
CA CYS A 47 -5.53 -3.05 -10.83
C CYS A 47 -4.19 -2.74 -11.49
N SER A 48 -3.73 -1.48 -11.42
CA SER A 48 -2.42 -1.10 -11.98
C SER A 48 -1.27 -1.80 -11.26
N PHE A 49 -1.33 -1.92 -9.93
CA PHE A 49 -0.35 -2.68 -9.17
C PHE A 49 -0.43 -4.18 -9.47
N GLN A 50 -1.65 -4.71 -9.62
CA GLN A 50 -1.81 -6.12 -9.99
C GLN A 50 -1.19 -6.42 -11.35
N ASP A 51 -1.37 -5.54 -12.34
CA ASP A 51 -0.81 -5.70 -13.66
C ASP A 51 0.73 -5.73 -13.66
N ASN A 52 1.35 -5.12 -12.66
CA ASN A 52 2.80 -5.05 -12.50
C ASN A 52 3.35 -6.03 -11.47
N LEU A 53 2.48 -6.83 -10.84
CA LEU A 53 2.88 -7.67 -9.70
C LEU A 53 3.94 -8.70 -10.08
N SER A 54 3.80 -9.34 -11.23
CA SER A 54 4.76 -10.35 -11.72
C SER A 54 6.16 -9.74 -11.86
N LYS A 55 6.25 -8.57 -12.47
CA LYS A 55 7.48 -7.79 -12.64
C LYS A 55 8.12 -7.45 -11.30
N LEU A 56 7.29 -7.01 -10.34
CA LEU A 56 7.75 -6.67 -9.00
C LEU A 56 8.26 -7.90 -8.26
N ASN A 57 7.55 -9.00 -8.35
CA ASN A 57 7.96 -10.26 -7.71
C ASN A 57 9.29 -10.78 -8.27
N GLU A 58 9.51 -10.62 -9.56
CA GLU A 58 10.80 -10.97 -10.20
C GLU A 58 11.95 -10.13 -9.64
N SER A 59 11.68 -8.93 -9.19
CA SER A 59 12.66 -8.01 -8.58
C SER A 59 12.69 -8.10 -7.06
N ASN A 60 12.17 -9.18 -6.47
CA ASN A 60 12.07 -9.38 -5.03
C ASN A 60 11.30 -8.24 -4.34
N SER A 61 10.25 -7.75 -4.99
CA SER A 61 9.40 -6.69 -4.50
C SER A 61 7.97 -7.19 -4.39
N ASP A 62 7.21 -6.62 -3.47
CA ASP A 62 5.81 -6.98 -3.28
C ASP A 62 4.97 -5.74 -3.00
N VAL A 63 3.64 -5.89 -3.10
CA VAL A 63 2.68 -4.81 -2.85
C VAL A 63 1.79 -5.20 -1.68
N ILE A 64 1.52 -4.24 -0.81
CA ILE A 64 0.52 -4.38 0.26
C ILE A 64 -0.43 -3.20 0.14
N GLY A 65 -1.73 -3.47 -0.03
CA GLY A 65 -2.76 -2.45 0.02
C GLY A 65 -3.27 -2.28 1.45
N ILE A 66 -3.49 -1.05 1.89
CA ILE A 66 -4.00 -0.75 3.24
C ILE A 66 -5.14 0.24 3.15
N SER A 67 -6.27 -0.09 3.74
CA SER A 67 -7.43 0.80 3.88
C SER A 67 -8.04 0.62 5.26
N VAL A 68 -9.04 1.44 5.58
CA VAL A 68 -9.81 1.29 6.83
C VAL A 68 -11.03 0.37 6.65
N ASP A 69 -11.20 -0.22 5.47
CA ASP A 69 -12.29 -1.16 5.20
C ASP A 69 -12.15 -2.44 6.01
N SER A 70 -13.27 -3.13 6.21
CA SER A 70 -13.26 -4.42 6.89
C SER A 70 -12.59 -5.51 6.03
N PRO A 71 -12.12 -6.62 6.64
CA PRO A 71 -11.60 -7.76 5.88
C PRO A 71 -12.61 -8.31 4.86
N TRP A 72 -13.90 -8.27 5.18
CA TRP A 72 -14.96 -8.75 4.27
C TRP A 72 -15.09 -7.85 3.04
N ALA A 73 -15.08 -6.53 3.23
CA ALA A 73 -15.14 -5.58 2.11
C ALA A 73 -13.90 -5.73 1.22
N ASN A 74 -12.71 -5.82 1.81
CA ASN A 74 -11.48 -6.02 1.07
C ASN A 74 -11.44 -7.39 0.37
N ALA A 75 -12.02 -8.43 0.96
CA ALA A 75 -12.09 -9.75 0.33
C ALA A 75 -12.93 -9.71 -0.94
N GLU A 76 -14.07 -9.05 -0.92
CA GLU A 76 -14.93 -8.89 -2.09
C GLU A 76 -14.23 -8.05 -3.17
N PHE A 77 -13.55 -7.01 -2.76
CA PHE A 77 -12.77 -6.15 -3.66
C PHE A 77 -11.67 -6.95 -4.36
N ALA A 78 -10.89 -7.71 -3.61
CA ALA A 78 -9.84 -8.56 -4.16
C ALA A 78 -10.39 -9.62 -5.11
N SER A 79 -11.55 -10.21 -4.77
CA SER A 79 -12.21 -11.21 -5.60
C SER A 79 -12.66 -10.62 -6.92
N LYS A 80 -13.30 -9.45 -6.88
CA LYS A 80 -13.85 -8.79 -8.08
C LYS A 80 -12.75 -8.46 -9.09
N TYR A 81 -11.61 -7.98 -8.62
CA TYR A 81 -10.50 -7.55 -9.47
C TYR A 81 -9.36 -8.56 -9.56
N ASN A 82 -9.55 -9.74 -8.97
CA ASN A 82 -8.57 -10.83 -9.00
C ASN A 82 -7.18 -10.37 -8.51
N LEU A 83 -7.16 -9.64 -7.40
CA LEU A 83 -5.92 -9.13 -6.81
C LEU A 83 -5.18 -10.26 -6.08
N LYS A 84 -3.89 -10.39 -6.33
CA LYS A 84 -3.05 -11.45 -5.77
C LYS A 84 -2.06 -10.97 -4.72
N PHE A 85 -2.11 -9.70 -4.35
CA PHE A 85 -1.31 -9.16 -3.26
C PHE A 85 -2.20 -8.92 -2.03
N GLU A 86 -1.58 -8.77 -0.85
CA GLU A 86 -2.31 -8.62 0.40
C GLU A 86 -3.05 -7.28 0.47
N LEU A 87 -4.32 -7.33 0.90
CA LEU A 87 -5.08 -6.16 1.30
C LEU A 87 -5.30 -6.25 2.81
N LEU A 88 -4.87 -5.23 3.53
CA LEU A 88 -4.92 -5.20 4.98
C LEU A 88 -5.94 -4.18 5.47
N SER A 89 -6.57 -4.49 6.60
CA SER A 89 -7.64 -3.68 7.19
C SER A 89 -7.13 -2.94 8.42
N ASP A 90 -6.97 -1.63 8.30
CA ASP A 90 -6.57 -0.75 9.40
C ASP A 90 -7.81 -0.20 10.11
N ILE A 91 -8.55 -1.08 10.77
CA ILE A 91 -9.84 -0.78 11.41
C ILE A 91 -9.69 0.34 12.46
N ASP A 92 -8.62 0.30 13.23
CA ASP A 92 -8.36 1.25 14.32
C ASP A 92 -7.70 2.55 13.83
N ARG A 93 -7.34 2.63 12.56
CA ARG A 93 -6.69 3.80 11.95
C ARG A 93 -5.32 4.14 12.53
N GLU A 94 -4.72 3.24 13.26
CA GLU A 94 -3.40 3.45 13.88
C GLU A 94 -2.29 3.50 12.84
N VAL A 95 -2.36 2.66 11.80
CA VAL A 95 -1.33 2.60 10.76
C VAL A 95 -1.42 3.81 9.83
N VAL A 96 -2.62 4.24 9.46
CA VAL A 96 -2.77 5.45 8.64
C VAL A 96 -2.25 6.68 9.39
N GLU A 97 -2.39 6.73 10.71
CA GLU A 97 -1.80 7.81 11.51
C GLU A 97 -0.28 7.69 11.60
N ALA A 98 0.25 6.48 11.82
CA ALA A 98 1.68 6.25 11.92
C ALA A 98 2.43 6.64 10.65
N TYR A 99 1.79 6.49 9.49
CA TYR A 99 2.38 6.83 8.19
C TYR A 99 1.95 8.22 7.70
N ASP A 100 1.26 9.00 8.53
CA ASP A 100 0.72 10.31 8.15
C ASP A 100 -0.09 10.21 6.84
N ALA A 101 -0.95 9.21 6.77
CA ALA A 101 -1.73 8.89 5.58
C ALA A 101 -3.24 9.01 5.84
N LYS A 102 -3.67 9.68 6.90
CA LYS A 102 -5.09 9.84 7.22
C LYS A 102 -5.72 10.97 6.42
N PHE A 103 -6.96 10.77 6.00
CA PHE A 103 -7.78 11.77 5.34
C PHE A 103 -9.13 11.86 6.05
N VAL A 104 -9.59 13.07 6.30
CA VAL A 104 -10.89 13.30 6.98
C VAL A 104 -11.84 13.97 6.00
N GLY A 105 -13.06 13.45 5.93
CA GLY A 105 -14.11 14.02 5.08
C GLY A 105 -14.22 13.40 3.69
N LEU A 106 -13.82 12.14 3.54
CA LEU A 106 -13.95 11.44 2.27
C LEU A 106 -15.38 11.50 1.74
N GLY A 107 -15.53 11.83 0.46
CA GLY A 107 -16.84 11.92 -0.20
C GLY A 107 -17.71 13.05 0.33
N GLY A 108 -17.14 14.04 1.00
CA GLY A 108 -17.88 15.13 1.62
C GLY A 108 -18.58 14.72 2.92
N ILE A 109 -18.29 13.54 3.45
CA ILE A 109 -18.90 13.04 4.69
C ILE A 109 -18.12 13.58 5.89
N GLU A 110 -18.73 14.47 6.63
CA GLU A 110 -18.09 15.09 7.80
C GLU A 110 -17.71 14.04 8.83
N GLY A 111 -16.46 14.12 9.30
CA GLY A 111 -15.95 13.22 10.33
C GLY A 111 -15.53 11.82 9.83
N TYR A 112 -15.71 11.53 8.55
CA TYR A 112 -15.29 10.24 8.01
C TYR A 112 -13.76 10.21 7.91
N GLU A 113 -13.13 9.34 8.70
CA GLU A 113 -11.69 9.15 8.69
C GLU A 113 -11.33 7.92 7.85
N SER A 114 -10.58 8.17 6.78
CA SER A 114 -10.10 7.10 5.88
C SER A 114 -8.61 7.27 5.67
N ALA A 115 -8.00 6.38 4.87
CA ALA A 115 -6.69 6.66 4.32
C ALA A 115 -6.82 7.68 3.18
N ASN A 116 -5.80 8.51 3.01
CA ASN A 116 -5.59 9.24 1.77
C ASN A 116 -4.90 8.28 0.80
N ARG A 117 -4.76 8.67 -0.45
CA ARG A 117 -3.98 7.90 -1.41
C ARG A 117 -2.51 8.25 -1.21
N VAL A 118 -1.77 7.32 -0.60
CA VAL A 118 -0.35 7.50 -0.26
C VAL A 118 0.37 6.22 -0.67
N VAL A 119 1.52 6.37 -1.32
CA VAL A 119 2.37 5.23 -1.68
C VAL A 119 3.71 5.39 -1.01
N VAL A 120 4.15 4.38 -0.29
CA VAL A 120 5.42 4.35 0.42
C VAL A 120 6.23 3.16 -0.10
N VAL A 121 7.46 3.40 -0.53
CA VAL A 121 8.36 2.32 -0.96
C VAL A 121 9.40 2.10 0.14
N ILE A 122 9.47 0.87 0.61
CA ILE A 122 10.33 0.45 1.73
C ILE A 122 11.33 -0.55 1.18
N ASP A 123 12.62 -0.34 1.45
CA ASP A 123 13.65 -1.26 0.99
C ASP A 123 13.70 -2.54 1.84
N LYS A 124 14.54 -3.47 1.45
CA LYS A 124 14.63 -4.77 2.14
C LYS A 124 15.21 -4.69 3.54
N GLU A 125 15.76 -3.55 3.92
CA GLU A 125 16.26 -3.29 5.28
C GLU A 125 15.21 -2.60 6.14
N GLY A 126 14.02 -2.34 5.60
CA GLY A 126 12.92 -1.70 6.31
C GLY A 126 13.00 -0.19 6.35
N ILE A 127 13.79 0.42 5.47
CA ILE A 127 13.98 1.87 5.42
C ILE A 127 13.09 2.46 4.32
N VAL A 128 12.38 3.56 4.64
CA VAL A 128 11.56 4.28 3.67
C VAL A 128 12.46 4.98 2.66
N ARG A 129 12.28 4.66 1.37
CA ARG A 129 13.09 5.25 0.29
C ARG A 129 12.32 6.19 -0.61
N HIS A 130 11.00 6.10 -0.64
CA HIS A 130 10.17 6.97 -1.45
C HIS A 130 8.80 7.12 -0.79
N ARG A 131 8.20 8.29 -0.91
CA ARG A 131 6.87 8.57 -0.40
C ARG A 131 6.16 9.54 -1.36
N TRP A 132 5.02 9.12 -1.86
CA TRP A 132 4.14 9.95 -2.69
C TRP A 132 2.82 10.15 -1.95
N VAL A 133 2.34 11.38 -1.91
CA VAL A 133 1.09 11.74 -1.23
C VAL A 133 0.20 12.48 -2.21
N ALA A 134 -1.04 12.04 -2.37
CA ALA A 134 -2.02 12.72 -3.19
C ALA A 134 -2.46 14.04 -2.54
N GLU A 135 -2.72 15.06 -3.35
CA GLU A 135 -3.32 16.30 -2.87
C GLU A 135 -4.72 16.04 -2.33
N ASN A 136 -5.43 15.09 -2.94
CA ASN A 136 -6.73 14.62 -2.49
C ASN A 136 -6.91 13.17 -3.00
N PRO A 137 -7.87 12.40 -2.45
CA PRO A 137 -8.01 10.98 -2.80
C PRO A 137 -8.36 10.68 -4.26
N GLY A 138 -8.70 11.68 -5.05
CA GLY A 138 -9.00 11.51 -6.48
C GLY A 138 -7.77 11.53 -7.39
N VAL A 139 -6.59 11.82 -6.85
CA VAL A 139 -5.35 11.93 -7.65
C VAL A 139 -4.60 10.59 -7.61
N GLU A 140 -4.22 10.09 -8.78
CA GLU A 140 -3.46 8.85 -8.93
C GLU A 140 -1.96 9.12 -8.99
N PRO A 141 -1.12 8.17 -8.51
CA PRO A 141 0.32 8.27 -8.67
C PRO A 141 0.76 7.90 -10.09
N ASP A 142 2.01 8.17 -10.41
CA ASP A 142 2.66 7.61 -11.60
C ASP A 142 3.12 6.18 -11.26
N TYR A 143 2.35 5.20 -11.69
CA TYR A 143 2.61 3.79 -11.36
C TYR A 143 3.93 3.30 -11.93
N ASP A 144 4.27 3.70 -13.15
CA ASP A 144 5.51 3.27 -13.80
C ASP A 144 6.73 3.79 -13.04
N GLU A 145 6.67 5.02 -12.55
CA GLU A 145 7.75 5.60 -11.73
C GLU A 145 7.93 4.81 -10.44
N ILE A 146 6.84 4.48 -9.75
CA ILE A 146 6.90 3.73 -8.50
C ILE A 146 7.46 2.32 -8.73
N VAL A 147 6.95 1.63 -9.75
CA VAL A 147 7.40 0.27 -10.09
C VAL A 147 8.88 0.28 -10.47
N SER A 148 9.31 1.20 -11.30
CA SER A 148 10.72 1.33 -11.71
C SER A 148 11.61 1.65 -10.52
N PHE A 149 11.16 2.51 -9.63
CA PHE A 149 11.93 2.84 -8.42
C PHE A 149 12.10 1.62 -7.52
N ALA A 150 11.04 0.85 -7.29
CA ALA A 150 11.10 -0.38 -6.49
C ALA A 150 12.06 -1.40 -7.12
N GLN A 151 12.02 -1.55 -8.44
CA GLN A 151 12.94 -2.43 -9.15
C GLN A 151 14.40 -1.96 -9.01
N SER A 152 14.64 -0.66 -9.07
CA SER A 152 15.99 -0.08 -8.95
C SER A 152 16.62 -0.35 -7.59
N LEU A 153 15.83 -0.42 -6.53
CA LEU A 153 16.34 -0.74 -5.20
C LEU A 153 16.94 -2.15 -5.14
N SER A 154 16.30 -3.10 -5.79
CA SER A 154 16.81 -4.47 -5.87
C SER A 154 18.09 -4.56 -6.70
N LEU A 155 18.17 -3.83 -7.80
CA LEU A 155 19.35 -3.78 -8.66
C LEU A 155 20.54 -3.12 -7.97
N SER A 156 20.33 -2.05 -7.24
CA SER A 156 21.40 -1.34 -6.50
C SER A 156 22.09 -2.25 -5.50
N LEU A 157 21.36 -3.18 -4.92
CA LEU A 157 21.86 -4.08 -3.89
C LEU A 157 22.65 -5.27 -4.48
N ILE A 158 22.50 -5.54 -5.77
CA ILE A 158 23.23 -6.59 -6.47
C ILE A 158 24.65 -6.12 -6.82
N HIS A 159 24.87 -4.84 -6.95
CA HIS A 159 26.13 -4.24 -7.39
C HIS A 159 27.06 -3.83 -6.24
N ILE A 160 26.67 -4.11 -5.04
CA ILE A 160 27.51 -3.90 -3.86
C ILE A 160 28.28 -5.20 -3.52
#